data_4c9cbe43fbe3ec5f76ad175510c8b392
#
_entry.id   4c9cbe43fbe3ec5f76ad175510c8b392
#
_cell.length_a   1.000
_cell.length_b   1.000
_cell.length_c   1.000
_cell.angle_alpha   90.00
_cell.angle_beta   90.00
_cell.angle_gamma   90.00
#
_symmetry.space_group_name_H-M   'P 1'
#
loop_
_entity.id
_entity.type
_entity.pdbx_description
1 polymer ?
#
loop_
_entity_poly.entity_id
_entity_poly.type
_entity_poly.pdbx_seq_one_letter_code
_entity_poly.pdbx_strand_id
1 'polypeptide(L)'
;IDNRIVGYDAKTGQKKWTVQRTAPALTLRLAPGMVIHDKDVLIAQPGGKLMSLILATGAPRWEIEVGVARGATELERVTDMGGTPVVIDDDVCAVSYQGRVGCFDLATGSPRWTREISSEAGVAVDQRFVFVPDDKGAVFAYNRDSGTSAWKNDKLAYRRLSTPVSYGRAVAV
;
A
#
# COMPACT_ATOMS: atom_id res chain seq x y z
N ILE A 1 -20.18 -1.34 -6.77
CA ILE A 1 -19.14 -2.38 -6.72
C ILE A 1 -19.03 -2.82 -5.27
N ASP A 2 -19.25 -4.10 -5.04
CA ASP A 2 -19.16 -4.67 -3.69
C ASP A 2 -17.70 -4.75 -3.25
N ASN A 3 -17.33 -3.97 -2.23
CA ASN A 3 -16.01 -4.07 -1.60
C ASN A 3 -16.02 -5.24 -0.61
N ARG A 4 -15.88 -6.46 -1.15
CA ARG A 4 -15.88 -7.71 -0.39
C ARG A 4 -14.55 -8.43 -0.49
N ILE A 5 -14.09 -8.92 0.64
CA ILE A 5 -12.94 -9.82 0.74
C ILE A 5 -13.47 -11.19 1.12
N VAL A 6 -13.07 -12.22 0.39
CA VAL A 6 -13.60 -13.58 0.61
C VAL A 6 -12.42 -14.55 0.74
N GLY A 7 -12.42 -15.31 1.82
CA GLY A 7 -11.48 -16.40 2.04
C GLY A 7 -12.08 -17.73 1.58
N TYR A 8 -11.30 -18.49 0.82
CA TYR A 8 -11.65 -19.82 0.37
C TYR A 8 -10.66 -20.86 0.89
N ASP A 9 -11.11 -22.06 1.07
CA ASP A 9 -10.25 -23.20 1.29
C ASP A 9 -9.52 -23.58 -0.03
N ALA A 10 -8.20 -23.59 -0.01
CA ALA A 10 -7.41 -23.79 -1.21
C ALA A 10 -7.53 -25.21 -1.81
N LYS A 11 -7.93 -26.21 -1.01
CA LYS A 11 -8.08 -27.60 -1.47
C LYS A 11 -9.47 -27.88 -2.02
N THR A 12 -10.49 -27.31 -1.38
CA THR A 12 -11.89 -27.65 -1.66
C THR A 12 -12.63 -26.56 -2.44
N GLY A 13 -12.10 -25.32 -2.48
CA GLY A 13 -12.78 -24.17 -3.04
C GLY A 13 -13.98 -23.68 -2.21
N GLN A 14 -14.22 -24.26 -1.03
CA GLN A 14 -15.32 -23.84 -0.17
C GLN A 14 -15.02 -22.49 0.47
N LYS A 15 -16.05 -21.64 0.50
CA LYS A 15 -15.98 -20.34 1.18
C LYS A 15 -15.87 -20.55 2.69
N LYS A 16 -14.83 -19.95 3.30
CA LYS A 16 -14.60 -19.97 4.75
C LYS A 16 -15.20 -18.75 5.46
N TRP A 17 -14.94 -17.56 4.89
CA TRP A 17 -15.40 -16.32 5.49
C TRP A 17 -15.60 -15.22 4.43
N THR A 18 -16.32 -14.19 4.80
CA THR A 18 -16.53 -12.98 3.98
C THR A 18 -16.46 -11.75 4.87
N VAL A 19 -15.72 -10.75 4.44
CA VAL A 19 -15.66 -9.43 5.07
C VAL A 19 -16.20 -8.41 4.09
N GLN A 20 -17.26 -7.70 4.50
CA GLN A 20 -17.88 -6.62 3.73
C GLN A 20 -17.34 -5.28 4.22
N ARG A 21 -16.98 -4.39 3.29
CA ARG A 21 -16.50 -3.03 3.58
C ARG A 21 -17.27 -2.00 2.76
N THR A 22 -17.41 -0.82 3.33
CA THR A 22 -17.98 0.33 2.61
C THR A 22 -16.86 0.96 1.78
N ALA A 23 -17.08 1.08 0.48
CA ALA A 23 -16.18 1.82 -0.40
C ALA A 23 -16.54 3.31 -0.40
N PRO A 24 -15.55 4.22 -0.57
CA PRO A 24 -15.82 5.62 -0.84
C PRO A 24 -16.66 5.78 -2.13
N ALA A 25 -17.38 6.89 -2.24
CA ALA A 25 -18.19 7.19 -3.42
C ALA A 25 -17.35 7.30 -4.70
N LEU A 26 -16.14 7.84 -4.58
CA LEU A 26 -15.17 7.96 -5.66
C LEU A 26 -13.88 7.19 -5.33
N THR A 27 -13.39 6.43 -6.31
CA THR A 27 -12.13 5.67 -6.24
C THR A 27 -11.44 5.69 -7.60
N LEU A 28 -10.13 5.50 -7.65
CA LEU A 28 -9.37 5.32 -8.89
C LEU A 28 -9.61 3.97 -9.57
N ARG A 29 -10.38 3.08 -8.94
CA ARG A 29 -10.60 1.69 -9.39
C ARG A 29 -9.30 0.91 -9.60
N LEU A 30 -8.29 1.23 -8.80
CA LEU A 30 -7.07 0.43 -8.74
C LEU A 30 -7.41 -0.96 -8.22
N ALA A 31 -6.71 -1.98 -8.73
CA ALA A 31 -6.83 -3.31 -8.16
C ALA A 31 -6.24 -3.33 -6.75
N PRO A 32 -7.01 -3.72 -5.72
CA PRO A 32 -6.47 -3.81 -4.37
C PRO A 32 -5.33 -4.82 -4.32
N GLY A 33 -4.17 -4.40 -3.85
CA GLY A 33 -3.06 -5.30 -3.58
C GLY A 33 -3.29 -6.09 -2.30
N MET A 34 -2.97 -7.37 -2.31
CA MET A 34 -3.01 -8.24 -1.13
C MET A 34 -1.71 -9.00 -1.00
N VAL A 35 -1.26 -9.18 0.24
CA VAL A 35 -0.14 -10.05 0.57
C VAL A 35 -0.48 -10.89 1.79
N ILE A 36 -0.16 -12.19 1.71
CA ILE A 36 -0.29 -13.10 2.85
C ILE A 36 1.09 -13.18 3.51
N HIS A 37 1.10 -12.96 4.81
CA HIS A 37 2.28 -13.14 5.65
C HIS A 37 1.90 -13.89 6.92
N ASP A 38 2.51 -15.06 7.12
CA ASP A 38 2.20 -15.98 8.21
C ASP A 38 0.71 -16.31 8.33
N LYS A 39 0.07 -15.82 9.38
CA LYS A 39 -1.34 -16.05 9.69
C LYS A 39 -2.25 -14.89 9.32
N ASP A 40 -1.72 -13.87 8.67
CA ASP A 40 -2.43 -12.65 8.33
C ASP A 40 -2.47 -12.41 6.82
N VAL A 41 -3.49 -11.70 6.40
CA VAL A 41 -3.58 -11.13 5.06
C VAL A 41 -3.65 -9.60 5.19
N LEU A 42 -2.70 -8.93 4.55
CA LEU A 42 -2.64 -7.47 4.49
C LEU A 42 -3.26 -7.03 3.16
N ILE A 43 -4.14 -6.05 3.22
CA ILE A 43 -4.99 -5.69 2.10
C ILE A 43 -4.99 -4.18 1.94
N ALA A 44 -4.56 -3.72 0.79
CA ALA A 44 -4.74 -2.34 0.36
C ALA A 44 -6.22 -2.10 0.01
N GLN A 45 -6.83 -1.08 0.59
CA GLN A 45 -8.24 -0.77 0.41
C GLN A 45 -8.45 0.58 -0.27
N PRO A 46 -9.60 0.77 -0.95
CA PRO A 46 -10.02 2.09 -1.38
C PRO A 46 -10.11 3.06 -0.21
N GLY A 47 -9.90 4.35 -0.49
CA GLY A 47 -9.88 5.39 0.51
C GLY A 47 -8.56 5.48 1.29
N GLY A 48 -7.48 4.96 0.70
CA GLY A 48 -6.13 5.06 1.29
C GLY A 48 -5.92 4.24 2.55
N LYS A 49 -6.68 3.16 2.73
CA LYS A 49 -6.63 2.32 3.93
C LYS A 49 -5.81 1.05 3.71
N LEU A 50 -5.05 0.67 4.74
CA LEU A 50 -4.38 -0.61 4.83
C LEU A 50 -4.96 -1.38 6.02
N MET A 51 -5.29 -2.65 5.81
CA MET A 51 -5.85 -3.49 6.86
C MET A 51 -5.12 -4.83 6.95
N SER A 52 -5.10 -5.38 8.17
CA SER A 52 -4.67 -6.75 8.45
C SER A 52 -5.86 -7.55 8.95
N LEU A 53 -6.07 -8.74 8.35
CA LEU A 53 -7.08 -9.71 8.76
C LEU A 53 -6.39 -11.02 9.11
N ILE A 54 -6.96 -11.74 10.09
CA ILE A 54 -6.55 -13.12 10.37
C ILE A 54 -6.96 -14.01 9.20
N LEU A 55 -6.02 -14.63 8.53
CA LEU A 55 -6.24 -15.44 7.32
C LEU A 55 -7.25 -16.59 7.53
N ALA A 56 -7.24 -17.20 8.71
CA ALA A 56 -8.11 -18.34 9.00
C ALA A 56 -9.59 -17.96 9.16
N THR A 57 -9.91 -16.77 9.67
CA THR A 57 -11.25 -16.36 10.09
C THR A 57 -11.79 -15.11 9.40
N GLY A 58 -10.92 -14.30 8.78
CA GLY A 58 -11.27 -12.98 8.27
C GLY A 58 -11.48 -11.92 9.36
N ALA A 59 -11.21 -12.23 10.63
CA ALA A 59 -11.34 -11.26 11.70
C ALA A 59 -10.29 -10.16 11.57
N PRO A 60 -10.66 -8.87 11.79
CA PRO A 60 -9.70 -7.77 11.70
C PRO A 60 -8.71 -7.81 12.88
N ARG A 61 -7.43 -7.56 12.59
CA ARG A 61 -6.40 -7.25 13.60
C ARG A 61 -6.28 -5.75 13.80
N TRP A 62 -6.03 -5.03 12.71
CA TRP A 62 -5.91 -3.58 12.69
C TRP A 62 -6.32 -3.03 11.32
N GLU A 63 -6.66 -1.75 11.29
CA GLU A 63 -6.90 -0.95 10.08
C GLU A 63 -6.31 0.43 10.32
N ILE A 64 -5.58 0.95 9.33
CA ILE A 64 -4.92 2.26 9.39
C ILE A 64 -5.20 3.07 8.12
N GLU A 65 -5.10 4.39 8.23
CA GLU A 65 -5.15 5.32 7.11
C GLU A 65 -3.74 5.68 6.68
N VAL A 66 -3.32 5.18 5.51
CA VAL A 66 -2.07 5.58 4.85
C VAL A 66 -2.28 6.89 4.10
N GLY A 67 -3.38 7.00 3.36
CA GLY A 67 -3.81 8.22 2.70
C GLY A 67 -4.84 8.97 3.55
N VAL A 68 -4.65 10.27 3.72
CA VAL A 68 -5.63 11.13 4.39
C VAL A 68 -6.30 12.02 3.36
N ALA A 69 -7.61 11.83 3.17
CA ALA A 69 -8.39 12.64 2.24
C ALA A 69 -8.30 14.13 2.59
N ARG A 70 -7.81 14.95 1.65
CA ARG A 70 -7.64 16.39 1.82
C ARG A 70 -8.23 17.11 0.61
N GLY A 71 -8.87 18.25 0.82
CA GLY A 71 -9.42 19.08 -0.23
C GLY A 71 -10.87 19.48 0.02
N ALA A 72 -11.33 20.44 -0.78
CA ALA A 72 -12.68 20.97 -0.69
C ALA A 72 -13.69 20.17 -1.54
N THR A 73 -13.21 19.55 -2.62
CA THR A 73 -14.04 18.78 -3.55
C THR A 73 -13.91 17.28 -3.35
N GLU A 74 -14.90 16.51 -3.77
CA GLU A 74 -14.86 15.04 -3.73
C GLU A 74 -13.67 14.47 -4.52
N LEU A 75 -13.31 15.12 -5.66
CA LEU A 75 -12.17 14.69 -6.47
C LEU A 75 -10.83 14.89 -5.77
N GLU A 76 -10.66 16.01 -5.06
CA GLU A 76 -9.45 16.27 -4.27
C GLU A 76 -9.31 15.32 -3.08
N ARG A 77 -10.42 14.72 -2.63
CA ARG A 77 -10.44 13.77 -1.50
C ARG A 77 -10.23 12.34 -1.91
N VAL A 78 -10.10 12.05 -3.21
CA VAL A 78 -9.81 10.68 -3.65
C VAL A 78 -8.43 10.28 -3.15
N THR A 79 -8.37 9.30 -2.27
CA THR A 79 -7.14 8.65 -1.83
C THR A 79 -7.32 7.16 -1.97
N ASP A 80 -6.48 6.53 -2.77
CA ASP A 80 -6.52 5.08 -2.93
C ASP A 80 -5.12 4.49 -2.72
N MET A 81 -5.07 3.26 -2.23
CA MET A 81 -3.79 2.59 -2.06
C MET A 81 -3.17 2.25 -3.41
N GLY A 82 -1.89 2.58 -3.58
CA GLY A 82 -1.09 2.24 -4.75
C GLY A 82 -0.45 0.87 -4.61
N GLY A 83 -0.68 -0.02 -5.57
CA GLY A 83 -0.02 -1.32 -5.66
C GLY A 83 -0.28 -2.26 -4.48
N THR A 84 0.62 -3.22 -4.32
CA THR A 84 0.59 -4.21 -3.24
C THR A 84 1.47 -3.73 -2.08
N PRO A 85 1.02 -3.83 -0.83
CA PRO A 85 1.87 -3.56 0.33
C PRO A 85 3.03 -4.56 0.38
N VAL A 86 4.20 -4.11 0.81
CA VAL A 86 5.40 -4.95 0.91
C VAL A 86 5.73 -5.20 2.37
N VAL A 87 5.82 -6.48 2.73
CA VAL A 87 6.23 -6.91 4.07
C VAL A 87 7.72 -7.24 4.03
N ILE A 88 8.44 -6.73 5.01
CA ILE A 88 9.86 -7.01 5.23
C ILE A 88 10.15 -7.00 6.74
N ASP A 89 10.74 -8.07 7.25
CA ASP A 89 10.96 -8.26 8.69
C ASP A 89 9.65 -8.02 9.49
N ASP A 90 9.67 -7.13 10.48
CA ASP A 90 8.51 -6.77 11.30
C ASP A 90 7.74 -5.53 10.79
N ASP A 91 7.97 -5.13 9.54
CA ASP A 91 7.36 -3.94 8.95
C ASP A 91 6.49 -4.27 7.73
N VAL A 92 5.49 -3.45 7.51
CA VAL A 92 4.75 -3.37 6.24
C VAL A 92 4.85 -1.96 5.69
N CYS A 93 5.30 -1.84 4.44
CA CYS A 93 5.41 -0.54 3.76
C CYS A 93 4.38 -0.44 2.64
N ALA A 94 3.78 0.73 2.51
CA ALA A 94 2.72 0.99 1.53
C ALA A 94 2.67 2.47 1.14
N VAL A 95 2.03 2.76 0.02
CA VAL A 95 1.83 4.13 -0.49
C VAL A 95 0.40 4.33 -0.93
N SER A 96 -0.07 5.56 -0.88
CA SER A 96 -1.37 5.97 -1.41
C SER A 96 -1.26 7.08 -2.45
N TYR A 97 -2.20 7.08 -3.37
CA TYR A 97 -2.48 8.20 -4.25
C TYR A 97 -3.00 9.38 -3.42
N GLN A 98 -2.56 10.62 -3.74
CA GLN A 98 -2.88 11.85 -3.01
C GLN A 98 -2.71 11.75 -1.48
N GLY A 99 -1.70 10.99 -1.04
CA GLY A 99 -1.52 10.74 0.38
C GLY A 99 -0.05 10.64 0.80
N ARG A 100 0.33 9.47 1.28
CA ARG A 100 1.65 9.26 1.89
C ARG A 100 2.23 7.90 1.50
N VAL A 101 3.56 7.79 1.58
CA VAL A 101 4.25 6.53 1.77
C VAL A 101 4.60 6.38 3.24
N GLY A 102 4.59 5.17 3.74
CA GLY A 102 5.05 4.88 5.10
C GLY A 102 5.37 3.42 5.31
N CYS A 103 6.14 3.16 6.37
CA CYS A 103 6.32 1.83 6.93
C CYS A 103 5.68 1.79 8.32
N PHE A 104 5.03 0.70 8.61
CA PHE A 104 4.20 0.49 9.79
C PHE A 104 4.60 -0.82 10.45
N ASP A 105 4.48 -0.89 11.76
CA ASP A 105 4.66 -2.11 12.53
C ASP A 105 3.66 -3.18 12.06
N LEU A 106 4.15 -4.33 11.66
CA LEU A 106 3.34 -5.39 11.07
C LEU A 106 2.29 -5.95 12.04
N ALA A 107 2.60 -6.02 13.33
CA ALA A 107 1.72 -6.59 14.33
C ALA A 107 0.59 -5.66 14.75
N THR A 108 0.86 -4.35 14.80
CA THR A 108 -0.05 -3.34 15.37
C THR A 108 -0.61 -2.33 14.38
N GLY A 109 0.02 -2.17 13.21
CA GLY A 109 -0.27 -1.10 12.25
C GLY A 109 0.26 0.28 12.68
N SER A 110 0.97 0.39 13.79
CA SER A 110 1.51 1.67 14.25
C SER A 110 2.56 2.23 13.29
N PRO A 111 2.52 3.53 12.95
CA PRO A 111 3.48 4.09 12.02
C PRO A 111 4.89 4.13 12.61
N ARG A 112 5.87 3.58 11.87
CA ARG A 112 7.29 3.81 12.11
C ARG A 112 7.68 5.20 11.63
N TRP A 113 7.28 5.49 10.41
CA TRP A 113 7.41 6.80 9.77
C TRP A 113 6.45 6.94 8.59
N THR A 114 6.17 8.18 8.19
CA THR A 114 5.42 8.50 6.96
C THR A 114 6.02 9.71 6.25
N ARG A 115 5.84 9.81 4.92
CA ARG A 115 6.24 10.95 4.08
C ARG A 115 5.16 11.28 3.06
N GLU A 116 4.89 12.56 2.87
CA GLU A 116 3.95 13.05 1.85
C GLU A 116 4.50 12.74 0.46
N ILE A 117 3.75 11.97 -0.30
CA ILE A 117 4.00 11.63 -1.70
C ILE A 117 2.73 11.02 -2.28
N SER A 118 2.47 11.27 -3.55
CA SER A 118 1.36 10.65 -4.28
C SER A 118 1.90 9.61 -5.24
N SER A 119 1.40 8.37 -5.13
CA SER A 119 1.75 7.28 -6.04
C SER A 119 0.61 6.29 -6.20
N GLU A 120 0.26 5.98 -7.44
CA GLU A 120 -0.63 4.86 -7.78
C GLU A 120 0.14 3.55 -8.05
N ALA A 121 1.46 3.64 -8.24
CA ALA A 121 2.28 2.53 -8.70
C ALA A 121 2.67 1.53 -7.61
N GLY A 122 2.65 1.94 -6.33
CA GLY A 122 3.09 1.09 -5.23
C GLY A 122 4.54 1.33 -4.81
N VAL A 123 5.09 0.41 -4.02
CA VAL A 123 6.44 0.51 -3.45
C VAL A 123 7.26 -0.74 -3.74
N ALA A 124 8.58 -0.60 -3.76
CA ALA A 124 9.51 -1.70 -3.54
C ALA A 124 10.34 -1.42 -2.29
N VAL A 125 10.73 -2.46 -1.59
CA VAL A 125 11.50 -2.34 -0.35
C VAL A 125 12.68 -3.31 -0.39
N ASP A 126 13.83 -2.86 0.04
CA ASP A 126 14.98 -3.70 0.35
C ASP A 126 15.44 -3.49 1.80
N GLN A 127 16.58 -4.06 2.17
CA GLN A 127 17.10 -3.96 3.55
C GLN A 127 17.42 -2.53 4.00
N ARG A 128 17.58 -1.59 3.08
CA ARG A 128 18.02 -0.22 3.36
C ARG A 128 17.02 0.85 2.94
N PHE A 129 16.26 0.60 1.88
CA PHE A 129 15.47 1.64 1.23
C PHE A 129 14.05 1.20 0.90
N VAL A 130 13.16 2.18 0.88
CA VAL A 130 11.83 2.12 0.29
C VAL A 130 11.85 2.97 -0.97
N PHE A 131 11.55 2.35 -2.11
CA PHE A 131 11.52 3.02 -3.42
C PHE A 131 10.09 3.29 -3.84
N VAL A 132 9.83 4.53 -4.24
CA VAL A 132 8.49 4.99 -4.59
C VAL A 132 8.55 5.83 -5.86
N PRO A 133 7.92 5.42 -6.95
CA PRO A 133 7.68 6.30 -8.09
C PRO A 133 6.49 7.22 -7.76
N ASP A 134 6.62 8.51 -8.03
CA ASP A 134 5.50 9.44 -7.90
C ASP A 134 4.66 9.54 -9.20
N ASP A 135 3.50 10.17 -9.10
CA ASP A 135 2.59 10.36 -10.23
C ASP A 135 3.14 11.32 -11.31
N LYS A 136 4.25 12.00 -11.03
CA LYS A 136 4.94 12.91 -11.96
C LYS A 136 6.09 12.24 -12.70
N GLY A 137 6.39 10.97 -12.39
CA GLY A 137 7.44 10.20 -13.02
C GLY A 137 8.81 10.38 -12.39
N ALA A 138 8.89 10.85 -11.15
CA ALA A 138 10.11 10.81 -10.36
C ALA A 138 10.15 9.57 -9.46
N VAL A 139 11.34 9.03 -9.24
CA VAL A 139 11.57 7.92 -8.31
C VAL A 139 12.27 8.45 -7.07
N PHE A 140 11.74 8.11 -5.92
CA PHE A 140 12.30 8.47 -4.62
C PHE A 140 12.83 7.22 -3.91
N ALA A 141 13.91 7.39 -3.17
CA ALA A 141 14.36 6.41 -2.18
C ALA A 141 14.36 7.05 -0.80
N TYR A 142 13.71 6.38 0.13
CA TYR A 142 13.71 6.74 1.55
C TYR A 142 14.46 5.68 2.34
N ASN A 143 15.21 6.08 3.36
CA ASN A 143 15.78 5.14 4.32
C ASN A 143 14.65 4.36 5.00
N ARG A 144 14.74 3.03 5.02
CA ARG A 144 13.68 2.15 5.53
C ARG A 144 13.37 2.39 7.00
N ASP A 145 14.39 2.61 7.81
CA ASP A 145 14.22 2.70 9.27
C ASP A 145 13.71 4.08 9.72
N SER A 146 14.11 5.15 9.02
CA SER A 146 13.83 6.53 9.45
C SER A 146 12.89 7.31 8.52
N GLY A 147 12.68 6.81 7.31
CA GLY A 147 11.94 7.54 6.27
C GLY A 147 12.66 8.80 5.79
N THR A 148 13.94 9.00 6.10
CA THR A 148 14.70 10.14 5.57
C THR A 148 14.95 9.95 4.07
N SER A 149 14.81 11.03 3.30
CA SER A 149 15.07 10.99 1.86
C SER A 149 16.56 10.71 1.61
N ALA A 150 16.84 9.63 0.86
CA ALA A 150 18.18 9.27 0.46
C ALA A 150 18.53 9.90 -0.89
N TRP A 151 17.64 9.77 -1.88
CA TRP A 151 17.79 10.37 -3.20
C TRP A 151 16.44 10.50 -3.91
N LYS A 152 16.43 11.36 -4.95
CA LYS A 152 15.37 11.52 -5.93
C LYS A 152 15.97 11.46 -7.32
N ASN A 153 15.28 10.80 -8.25
CA ASN A 153 15.61 10.79 -9.69
C ASN A 153 14.37 11.18 -10.50
N ASP A 154 14.44 12.27 -11.23
CA ASP A 154 13.35 12.83 -12.05
C ASP A 154 13.62 12.74 -13.56
N LYS A 155 14.58 11.93 -13.99
CA LYS A 155 14.89 11.75 -15.42
C LYS A 155 13.77 11.10 -16.22
N LEU A 156 12.81 10.47 -15.54
CA LEU A 156 11.63 9.88 -16.15
C LEU A 156 10.37 10.75 -15.97
N ALA A 157 10.56 12.04 -15.65
CA ALA A 157 9.44 12.97 -15.46
C ALA A 157 8.44 12.92 -16.62
N TYR A 158 7.16 13.05 -16.27
CA TYR A 158 6.00 12.95 -17.19
C TYR A 158 5.79 11.55 -17.81
N ARG A 159 6.44 10.53 -17.30
CA ARG A 159 6.20 9.14 -17.65
C ARG A 159 5.36 8.47 -16.56
N ARG A 160 4.43 7.62 -16.98
CA ARG A 160 3.70 6.76 -16.06
C ARG A 160 4.57 5.56 -15.74
N LEU A 161 5.03 5.50 -14.49
CA LEU A 161 5.93 4.44 -14.04
C LEU A 161 5.13 3.24 -13.52
N SER A 162 5.69 2.06 -13.68
CA SER A 162 5.13 0.82 -13.11
C SER A 162 5.48 0.67 -11.63
N THR A 163 4.92 -0.37 -11.01
CA THR A 163 5.37 -0.79 -9.68
C THR A 163 6.87 -1.06 -9.69
N PRO A 164 7.65 -0.45 -8.80
CA PRO A 164 9.08 -0.65 -8.76
C PRO A 164 9.42 -2.10 -8.34
N VAL A 165 10.56 -2.56 -8.80
CA VAL A 165 11.14 -3.85 -8.38
C VAL A 165 12.58 -3.61 -7.97
N SER A 166 12.94 -3.98 -6.74
CA SER A 166 14.31 -3.90 -6.25
C SER A 166 15.00 -5.25 -6.38
N TYR A 167 16.24 -5.24 -6.86
CA TYR A 167 17.07 -6.42 -6.95
C TYR A 167 18.56 -6.08 -6.77
N GLY A 168 19.16 -6.56 -5.70
CA GLY A 168 20.56 -6.32 -5.38
C GLY A 168 20.88 -4.82 -5.24
N ARG A 169 21.60 -4.26 -6.24
CA ARG A 169 21.99 -2.82 -6.25
C ARG A 169 21.16 -1.98 -7.23
N ALA A 170 20.12 -2.55 -7.81
CA ALA A 170 19.30 -1.90 -8.82
C ALA A 170 17.84 -1.81 -8.38
N VAL A 171 17.16 -0.78 -8.85
CA VAL A 171 15.71 -0.67 -8.85
C VAL A 171 15.25 -0.42 -10.29
N ALA A 172 14.28 -1.19 -10.74
CA ALA A 172 13.61 -1.01 -12.03
C ALA A 172 12.20 -0.43 -11.80
N VAL A 173 11.74 0.42 -12.72
CA VAL A 173 10.42 1.06 -12.70
C VAL A 173 9.82 1.09 -14.10
#